data_acc71c8fa356305d1492cdf1b0bef542
#
_entry.id   acc71c8fa356305d1492cdf1b0bef542
#
_cell.length_a   1.000
_cell.length_b   1.000
_cell.length_c   1.000
_cell.angle_alpha   90.00
_cell.angle_beta   90.00
_cell.angle_gamma   90.00
#
_symmetry.space_group_name_H-M   'P 1'
#
loop_
_entity.id
_entity.type
_entity.pdbx_description
1 polymer ?
#
loop_
_entity_poly.entity_id
_entity_poly.type
_entity_poly.pdbx_seq_one_letter_code
_entity_poly.pdbx_strand_id
1 'polypeptide(L)'
;YKEAGQGMGKVLLMANELDAYTLTDRGTWLAYKDKLSLKILNEGGVLLKNPYGIIAVNPALHKDIQYLKAMSLIAWITSPVGQSLIDTFQKSEQRLFYPTAIKDVIASE
;
A
#
# COMPACT_ATOMS: atom_id res chain seq x y z
N TYR A 1 -13.38 12.85 -17.45
CA TYR A 1 -13.07 11.63 -16.73
C TYR A 1 -12.80 10.49 -17.71
N LYS A 2 -11.71 9.74 -17.48
CA LYS A 2 -11.35 8.57 -18.30
C LYS A 2 -11.15 7.36 -17.41
N GLU A 3 -11.80 6.26 -17.73
CA GLU A 3 -11.59 4.97 -17.09
C GLU A 3 -10.58 4.17 -17.92
N ALA A 4 -9.43 3.88 -17.33
CA ALA A 4 -8.34 3.24 -18.06
C ALA A 4 -8.37 1.71 -17.99
N GLY A 5 -9.01 1.12 -16.96
CA GLY A 5 -9.03 -0.33 -16.72
C GLY A 5 -7.62 -0.94 -16.59
N GLN A 6 -6.65 -0.16 -16.12
CA GLN A 6 -5.24 -0.51 -16.04
C GLN A 6 -4.73 -0.39 -14.61
N GLY A 7 -3.61 -1.06 -14.32
CA GLY A 7 -2.93 -0.90 -13.04
C GLY A 7 -2.36 0.52 -12.85
N MET A 8 -2.15 0.89 -11.58
CA MET A 8 -1.81 2.26 -11.17
C MET A 8 -0.59 2.85 -11.89
N GLY A 9 0.47 2.06 -12.13
CA GLY A 9 1.65 2.53 -12.86
C GLY A 9 1.35 2.92 -14.30
N LYS A 10 0.52 2.14 -15.01
CA LYS A 10 0.11 2.47 -16.39
C LYS A 10 -0.79 3.70 -16.41
N VAL A 11 -1.70 3.84 -15.46
CA VAL A 11 -2.56 5.04 -15.34
C VAL A 11 -1.71 6.28 -15.11
N LEU A 12 -0.67 6.19 -14.30
CA LEU A 12 0.26 7.30 -14.06
C LEU A 12 1.01 7.72 -15.34
N LEU A 13 1.46 6.77 -16.15
CA LEU A 13 2.09 7.04 -17.46
C LEU A 13 1.09 7.69 -18.42
N MET A 14 -0.13 7.17 -18.51
CA MET A 14 -1.18 7.75 -19.35
C MET A 14 -1.53 9.19 -18.93
N ALA A 15 -1.61 9.45 -17.62
CA ALA A 15 -1.84 10.81 -17.13
C ALA A 15 -0.70 11.75 -17.51
N ASN A 16 0.55 11.26 -17.48
CA ASN A 16 1.70 12.03 -17.92
C ASN A 16 1.67 12.38 -19.41
N GLU A 17 1.29 11.42 -20.27
CA GLU A 17 1.16 11.65 -21.72
C GLU A 17 0.03 12.62 -22.08
N LEU A 18 -1.00 12.67 -21.25
CA LEU A 18 -2.18 13.49 -21.48
C LEU A 18 -2.17 14.82 -20.73
N ASP A 19 -1.10 15.14 -20.00
CA ASP A 19 -1.01 16.28 -19.08
C ASP A 19 -2.23 16.34 -18.14
N ALA A 20 -2.64 15.17 -17.60
CA ALA A 20 -3.87 15.01 -16.87
C ALA A 20 -3.60 14.83 -15.36
N TYR A 21 -4.65 15.03 -14.57
CA TYR A 21 -4.64 14.73 -13.13
C TYR A 21 -4.92 13.25 -12.89
N THR A 22 -4.26 12.67 -11.92
CA THR A 22 -4.52 11.30 -11.48
C THR A 22 -4.21 11.12 -10.00
N LEU A 23 -4.71 10.01 -9.45
CA LEU A 23 -4.37 9.55 -8.11
C LEU A 23 -3.37 8.40 -8.21
N THR A 24 -2.38 8.39 -7.33
CA THR A 24 -1.42 7.29 -7.24
C THR A 24 -0.98 7.08 -5.78
N ASP A 25 -0.51 5.88 -5.45
CA ASP A 25 0.17 5.62 -4.19
C ASP A 25 1.64 6.08 -4.25
N ARG A 26 2.23 6.26 -3.06
CA ARG A 26 3.61 6.72 -2.95
C ARG A 26 4.62 5.74 -3.54
N GLY A 27 4.39 4.44 -3.40
CA GLY A 27 5.28 3.41 -3.94
C GLY A 27 5.34 3.45 -5.46
N THR A 28 4.20 3.57 -6.11
CA THR A 28 4.11 3.73 -7.58
C THR A 28 4.75 5.04 -8.02
N TRP A 29 4.45 6.15 -7.34
CA TRP A 29 5.09 7.43 -7.63
C TRP A 29 6.62 7.33 -7.60
N LEU A 30 7.20 6.81 -6.52
CA LEU A 30 8.65 6.66 -6.38
C LEU A 30 9.28 5.74 -7.44
N ALA A 31 8.52 4.75 -7.92
CA ALA A 31 8.99 3.86 -8.98
C ALA A 31 9.05 4.53 -10.36
N TYR A 32 8.24 5.54 -10.60
CA TYR A 32 8.07 6.15 -11.91
C TYR A 32 8.52 7.62 -11.99
N LYS A 33 8.70 8.32 -10.87
CA LYS A 33 8.94 9.78 -10.81
C LYS A 33 10.02 10.29 -11.77
N ASP A 34 11.10 9.53 -11.97
CA ASP A 34 12.22 9.94 -12.83
C ASP A 34 11.89 9.87 -14.33
N LYS A 35 10.73 9.28 -14.68
CA LYS A 35 10.22 9.14 -16.05
C LYS A 35 9.03 10.05 -16.34
N LEU A 36 8.64 10.88 -15.37
CA LEU A 36 7.42 11.68 -15.43
C LEU A 36 7.74 13.16 -15.32
N SER A 37 6.98 13.97 -16.04
CA SER A 37 6.92 15.44 -15.87
C SER A 37 5.89 15.88 -14.83
N LEU A 38 5.01 14.96 -14.40
CA LEU A 38 3.99 15.22 -13.39
C LEU A 38 4.60 15.61 -12.04
N LYS A 39 3.85 16.37 -11.26
CA LYS A 39 4.21 16.78 -9.90
C LYS A 39 3.11 16.39 -8.93
N ILE A 40 3.50 16.11 -7.69
CA ILE A 40 2.53 15.95 -6.59
C ILE A 40 1.93 17.31 -6.28
N LEU A 41 0.60 17.41 -6.39
CA LEU A 41 -0.15 18.64 -6.10
C LEU A 41 -0.79 18.59 -4.72
N ASN A 42 -1.15 17.41 -4.26
CA ASN A 42 -1.75 17.19 -2.95
C ASN A 42 -1.38 15.81 -2.42
N GLU A 43 -1.06 15.73 -1.13
CA GLU A 43 -0.76 14.47 -0.45
C GLU A 43 -1.17 14.53 1.02
N GLY A 44 -1.38 13.37 1.64
CA GLY A 44 -1.77 13.25 3.04
C GLY A 44 -3.22 13.60 3.31
N GLY A 45 -3.54 13.79 4.59
CA GLY A 45 -4.92 14.01 5.04
C GLY A 45 -5.77 12.73 5.15
N VAL A 46 -6.96 12.88 5.72
CA VAL A 46 -7.83 11.74 6.02
C VAL A 46 -8.38 11.08 4.76
N LEU A 47 -8.69 11.88 3.74
CA LEU A 47 -9.30 11.40 2.50
C LEU A 47 -8.36 10.61 1.60
N LEU A 48 -7.04 10.80 1.76
CA LEU A 48 -6.01 10.10 0.98
C LEU A 48 -5.37 8.93 1.73
N LYS A 49 -5.92 8.54 2.88
CA LYS A 49 -5.49 7.33 3.58
C LYS A 49 -5.82 6.10 2.73
N ASN A 50 -4.83 5.23 2.55
CA ASN A 50 -4.96 3.98 1.82
C ASN A 50 -4.63 2.79 2.75
N PRO A 51 -5.57 2.38 3.63
CA PRO A 51 -5.35 1.28 4.56
C PRO A 51 -5.28 -0.05 3.81
N TYR A 52 -4.35 -0.90 4.21
CA TYR A 52 -4.20 -2.26 3.72
C TYR A 52 -4.83 -3.23 4.69
N GLY A 53 -5.50 -4.25 4.16
CA GLY A 53 -6.03 -5.36 4.92
C GLY A 53 -5.47 -6.69 4.43
N ILE A 54 -5.31 -7.65 5.33
CA ILE A 54 -5.01 -9.04 5.00
C ILE A 54 -6.15 -9.92 5.53
N ILE A 55 -6.72 -10.76 4.66
CA ILE A 55 -7.92 -11.54 4.97
C ILE A 55 -7.66 -13.00 4.57
N ALA A 56 -7.90 -13.93 5.50
CA ALA A 56 -7.91 -15.35 5.19
C ALA A 56 -9.23 -15.71 4.48
N VAL A 57 -9.13 -16.46 3.39
CA VAL A 57 -10.31 -16.98 2.69
C VAL A 57 -11.01 -18.00 3.57
N ASN A 58 -12.35 -17.97 3.57
CA ASN A 58 -13.17 -18.85 4.40
C ASN A 58 -13.05 -20.33 3.97
N PRO A 59 -12.52 -21.22 4.82
CA PRO A 59 -12.32 -22.62 4.49
C PRO A 59 -13.64 -23.42 4.33
N ALA A 60 -14.72 -22.92 4.91
CA ALA A 60 -16.03 -23.55 4.75
C ALA A 60 -16.62 -23.37 3.33
N LEU A 61 -16.22 -22.28 2.65
CA LEU A 61 -16.68 -21.97 1.29
C LEU A 61 -15.71 -22.45 0.22
N HIS A 62 -14.44 -22.65 0.56
CA HIS A 62 -13.37 -23.00 -0.39
C HIS A 62 -12.50 -24.12 0.19
N LYS A 63 -12.65 -25.34 -0.33
CA LYS A 63 -12.03 -26.55 0.26
C LYS A 63 -10.52 -26.68 0.04
N ASP A 64 -9.99 -26.10 -1.03
CA ASP A 64 -8.60 -26.30 -1.46
C ASP A 64 -7.63 -25.22 -0.96
N ILE A 65 -8.06 -24.37 -0.02
CA ILE A 65 -7.23 -23.30 0.50
C ILE A 65 -6.30 -23.76 1.63
N GLN A 66 -5.16 -23.12 1.71
CA GLN A 66 -4.15 -23.35 2.76
C GLN A 66 -4.43 -22.45 3.99
N TYR A 67 -5.60 -22.63 4.62
CA TYR A 67 -6.08 -21.72 5.68
C TYR A 67 -5.08 -21.54 6.83
N LEU A 68 -4.49 -22.63 7.34
CA LEU A 68 -3.52 -22.57 8.43
C LEU A 68 -2.25 -21.79 8.05
N LYS A 69 -1.79 -21.92 6.80
CA LYS A 69 -0.67 -21.15 6.28
C LYS A 69 -1.02 -19.66 6.14
N ALA A 70 -2.23 -19.37 5.68
CA ALA A 70 -2.73 -17.99 5.60
C ALA A 70 -2.79 -17.34 7.00
N MET A 71 -3.32 -18.08 8.00
CA MET A 71 -3.36 -17.61 9.38
C MET A 71 -1.97 -17.41 9.99
N SER A 72 -1.01 -18.31 9.66
CA SER A 72 0.38 -18.13 10.09
C SER A 72 1.01 -16.86 9.48
N LEU A 73 0.75 -16.57 8.21
CA LEU A 73 1.21 -15.35 7.56
C LEU A 73 0.57 -14.11 8.21
N ILE A 74 -0.73 -14.13 8.46
CA ILE A 74 -1.43 -13.03 9.14
C ILE A 74 -0.83 -12.79 10.54
N ALA A 75 -0.64 -13.85 11.31
CA ALA A 75 -0.06 -13.75 12.65
C ALA A 75 1.36 -13.17 12.61
N TRP A 76 2.17 -13.60 11.63
CA TRP A 76 3.53 -13.09 11.49
C TRP A 76 3.55 -11.60 11.05
N ILE A 77 2.80 -11.22 10.02
CA ILE A 77 2.84 -9.85 9.49
C ILE A 77 2.25 -8.83 10.50
N THR A 78 1.32 -9.26 11.35
CA THR A 78 0.75 -8.44 12.41
C THR A 78 1.52 -8.50 13.74
N SER A 79 2.56 -9.34 13.82
CA SER A 79 3.44 -9.41 14.99
C SER A 79 4.38 -8.19 15.08
N PRO A 80 5.00 -7.94 16.25
CA PRO A 80 6.01 -6.89 16.40
C PRO A 80 7.12 -6.96 15.35
N VAL A 81 7.58 -8.16 15.01
CA VAL A 81 8.63 -8.37 13.99
C VAL A 81 8.14 -7.97 12.60
N GLY A 82 6.97 -8.48 12.18
CA GLY A 82 6.39 -8.13 10.88
C GLY A 82 6.09 -6.64 10.76
N GLN A 83 5.53 -6.04 11.80
CA GLN A 83 5.23 -4.61 11.82
C GLN A 83 6.49 -3.74 11.80
N SER A 84 7.57 -4.16 12.47
CA SER A 84 8.87 -3.47 12.41
C SER A 84 9.47 -3.52 11.01
N LEU A 85 9.36 -4.65 10.30
CA LEU A 85 9.83 -4.77 8.92
C LEU A 85 9.06 -3.83 7.98
N ILE A 86 7.75 -3.71 8.16
CA ILE A 86 6.92 -2.78 7.39
C ILE A 86 7.34 -1.33 7.68
N ASP A 87 7.57 -1.00 8.94
CA ASP A 87 7.94 0.33 9.39
C ASP A 87 9.29 0.80 8.86
N THR A 88 10.25 -0.11 8.81
CA THR A 88 11.63 0.19 8.37
C THR A 88 11.81 0.06 6.87
N PHE A 89 10.82 -0.45 6.14
CA PHE A 89 10.93 -0.58 4.69
C PHE A 89 10.94 0.76 3.99
N GLN A 90 11.99 1.01 3.22
CA GLN A 90 12.21 2.25 2.49
C GLN A 90 12.48 1.99 1.01
N LYS A 91 12.10 2.94 0.17
CA LYS A 91 12.48 3.01 -1.23
C LYS A 91 12.91 4.44 -1.55
N SER A 92 14.06 4.60 -2.20
CA SER A 92 14.64 5.91 -2.49
C SER A 92 14.72 6.80 -1.24
N GLU A 93 15.17 6.21 -0.11
CA GLU A 93 15.29 6.87 1.21
C GLU A 93 13.97 7.39 1.78
N GLN A 94 12.84 6.94 1.25
CA GLN A 94 11.51 7.30 1.73
C GLN A 94 10.76 6.11 2.30
N ARG A 95 10.16 6.30 3.46
CA ARG A 95 9.25 5.34 4.09
C ARG A 95 7.97 5.24 3.26
N LEU A 96 7.53 4.01 2.95
CA LEU A 96 6.36 3.77 2.13
C LEU A 96 5.11 3.39 2.92
N PHE A 97 5.30 2.68 4.03
CA PHE A 97 4.20 2.07 4.78
C PHE A 97 4.27 2.45 6.25
N TYR A 98 3.11 2.49 6.89
CA TYR A 98 2.95 2.80 8.30
C TYR A 98 2.21 1.66 8.98
N PRO A 99 2.87 0.88 9.85
CA PRO A 99 2.23 -0.25 10.51
C PRO A 99 1.11 0.23 11.44
N THR A 100 0.00 -0.49 11.45
CA THR A 100 -1.20 -0.13 12.22
C THR A 100 -1.81 -1.30 12.99
N ALA A 101 -1.25 -2.51 12.87
CA ALA A 101 -1.78 -3.69 13.51
C ALA A 101 -1.48 -3.75 15.02
N ILE A 102 -0.40 -3.12 15.45
CA ILE A 102 -0.07 -2.95 16.86
C ILE A 102 -0.45 -1.52 17.22
N LYS A 103 -1.51 -1.35 17.99
CA LYS A 103 -1.80 -0.07 18.63
C LYS A 103 -0.66 0.22 19.59
N ASP A 104 -0.11 1.42 19.50
CA ASP A 104 1.00 1.85 20.32
C ASP A 104 0.78 1.49 21.79
N VAL A 105 1.56 0.53 22.25
CA VAL A 105 1.76 0.29 23.69
C VAL A 105 2.65 1.40 24.28
N ILE A 106 3.11 2.34 23.45
CA ILE A 106 4.10 3.38 23.79
C ILE A 106 3.48 4.78 23.96
N ALA A 107 2.15 4.91 23.97
CA ALA A 107 1.49 6.20 24.24
C ALA A 107 0.93 6.29 25.66
N SER A 108 1.60 5.68 26.67
CA SER A 108 1.23 5.80 28.10
C SER A 108 2.48 5.84 28.98
N GLU A 109 3.36 6.81 28.72
CA GLU A 109 4.27 7.37 29.73
C GLU A 109 4.25 8.88 29.65
#